data_e480eda2d330ac599bc5cd161f46f886
#
_entry.id   e480eda2d330ac599bc5cd161f46f886
#
_cell.length_a   1.000
_cell.length_b   1.000
_cell.length_c   1.000
_cell.angle_alpha   90.00
_cell.angle_beta   90.00
_cell.angle_gamma   90.00
#
_symmetry.space_group_name_H-M   'P 1'
#
loop_
_entity.id
_entity.type
_entity.pdbx_description
1 polymer ?
#
loop_
_entity_poly.entity_id
_entity_poly.type
_entity_poly.pdbx_seq_one_letter_code
_entity_poly.pdbx_strand_id
1 'polypeptide(L)'
;MNTTITRRSALALCGTAALSFLGASSLSGCGNSKGSENAITVGSKAFTEGVILSELYALALEDAGFNVKRSFEISGSLIHTAIENGDIDLYPEYTGTGLISVLKMDPLTDPEEVYETVKSAYADQFDLVWLNKSDAADGQGLVIRTEAAKKYGIKTISDLQAHAEDLRFASQGQFDERADGLPALEATYGPFDWKASAIYDEGLKYEVLRNDEADVTPAYTTEAQLTDPTFTLLEDDKHVWPPYNVAPVVRTKVLEAHPGIADALDRVNAALTTEELTRLNARVDIDKEDYEDVAKDYYDSIS
;
A
#
# COMPACT_ATOMS: atom_id res chain seq x y z
N MET A 1 -2.33 9.49 57.18
CA MET A 1 -3.53 10.27 57.56
C MET A 1 -4.63 9.95 56.57
N ASN A 2 -5.59 9.17 57.07
CA ASN A 2 -6.82 8.76 56.36
C ASN A 2 -7.73 9.97 56.11
N THR A 3 -8.43 9.98 54.98
CA THR A 3 -9.88 10.36 55.00
C THR A 3 -10.58 9.79 53.76
N THR A 4 -11.31 8.75 54.01
CA THR A 4 -12.48 8.23 53.30
C THR A 4 -13.68 9.13 53.54
N ILE A 5 -14.50 9.45 52.54
CA ILE A 5 -15.88 9.87 52.73
C ILE A 5 -16.80 9.19 51.69
N THR A 6 -17.82 8.60 52.29
CA THR A 6 -18.86 7.69 51.83
C THR A 6 -20.06 8.37 51.16
N ARG A 7 -20.76 7.57 50.36
CA ARG A 7 -22.12 7.61 49.82
C ARG A 7 -23.17 8.34 50.72
N ARG A 8 -24.16 8.96 50.11
CA ARG A 8 -25.58 8.77 50.48
C ARG A 8 -26.57 9.23 49.38
N SER A 9 -27.49 8.34 49.16
CA SER A 9 -28.70 8.36 48.36
C SER A 9 -29.75 9.38 48.88
N ALA A 10 -30.61 9.86 47.99
CA ALA A 10 -31.98 10.26 48.37
C ALA A 10 -32.94 10.04 47.20
N LEU A 11 -33.87 9.14 47.43
CA LEU A 11 -35.14 8.97 46.70
C LEU A 11 -36.15 10.04 47.15
N ALA A 12 -37.00 10.52 46.27
CA ALA A 12 -38.36 10.94 46.60
C ALA A 12 -39.29 10.91 45.39
N LEU A 13 -40.37 10.29 45.62
CA LEU A 13 -41.52 9.83 44.86
C LEU A 13 -42.55 10.94 44.53
N CYS A 14 -43.45 10.57 43.63
CA CYS A 14 -44.85 10.86 43.43
C CYS A 14 -45.32 12.01 42.55
N GLY A 15 -46.22 11.62 41.63
CA GLY A 15 -47.27 12.49 41.13
C GLY A 15 -47.85 12.05 39.77
N THR A 16 -48.88 11.20 39.84
CA THR A 16 -49.76 10.80 38.74
C THR A 16 -50.68 11.92 38.28
N ALA A 17 -50.88 12.12 36.97
CA ALA A 17 -52.16 12.56 36.40
C ALA A 17 -52.23 12.15 34.92
N ALA A 18 -53.21 11.33 34.62
CA ALA A 18 -53.62 10.95 33.27
C ALA A 18 -54.53 12.02 32.67
N LEU A 19 -54.36 12.31 31.40
CA LEU A 19 -55.43 12.82 30.53
C LEU A 19 -55.17 12.46 29.09
N SER A 20 -56.07 11.69 28.57
CA SER A 20 -56.15 11.21 27.17
C SER A 20 -56.51 12.35 26.22
N PHE A 21 -55.78 12.41 25.06
CA PHE A 21 -56.35 13.00 23.83
C PHE A 21 -55.93 12.18 22.64
N LEU A 22 -56.91 11.59 21.97
CA LEU A 22 -56.77 11.01 20.63
C LEU A 22 -56.51 12.15 19.63
N GLY A 23 -55.49 11.98 18.83
CA GLY A 23 -55.19 12.77 17.64
C GLY A 23 -54.36 11.93 16.67
N ALA A 24 -55.06 11.27 15.74
CA ALA A 24 -54.45 10.59 14.64
C ALA A 24 -53.80 11.61 13.69
N SER A 25 -52.48 11.55 13.52
CA SER A 25 -51.76 12.15 12.41
C SER A 25 -50.69 11.18 11.99
N SER A 26 -50.98 10.44 10.95
CA SER A 26 -50.07 9.65 10.17
C SER A 26 -49.00 10.55 9.54
N LEU A 27 -47.83 10.59 10.13
CA LEU A 27 -46.61 11.04 9.48
C LEU A 27 -45.75 9.78 9.20
N SER A 28 -46.02 9.22 8.02
CA SER A 28 -45.10 8.27 7.35
C SER A 28 -43.82 9.01 7.03
N GLY A 29 -42.90 9.04 7.97
CA GLY A 29 -41.53 9.41 7.77
C GLY A 29 -40.69 8.11 7.67
N CYS A 30 -40.89 7.31 6.65
CA CYS A 30 -39.88 6.33 6.25
C CYS A 30 -38.69 7.12 5.72
N GLY A 31 -37.81 7.52 6.59
CA GLY A 31 -36.44 7.87 6.25
C GLY A 31 -35.82 6.61 5.66
N ASN A 32 -35.66 6.64 4.34
CA ASN A 32 -35.05 5.57 3.57
C ASN A 32 -33.57 5.50 3.90
N SER A 33 -33.18 4.79 4.97
CA SER A 33 -31.80 4.42 5.26
C SER A 33 -31.37 3.20 4.42
N LYS A 34 -31.75 3.22 3.13
CA LYS A 34 -31.29 2.22 2.16
C LYS A 34 -29.92 2.51 1.56
N GLY A 35 -29.20 3.52 2.06
CA GLY A 35 -27.91 3.94 1.50
C GLY A 35 -26.67 3.23 2.04
N SER A 36 -26.76 2.42 3.11
CA SER A 36 -25.55 1.82 3.68
C SER A 36 -25.41 0.28 3.50
N GLU A 37 -26.45 -0.41 3.10
CA GLU A 37 -26.42 -1.88 2.95
C GLU A 37 -25.81 -2.38 1.62
N ASN A 38 -25.53 -1.48 0.67
CA ASN A 38 -24.98 -1.82 -0.67
C ASN A 38 -23.75 -1.00 -1.04
N ALA A 39 -23.02 -0.45 -0.09
CA ALA A 39 -21.80 0.28 -0.39
C ALA A 39 -20.61 -0.69 -0.49
N ILE A 40 -19.81 -0.53 -1.55
CA ILE A 40 -18.54 -1.26 -1.72
C ILE A 40 -17.48 -0.54 -0.87
N THR A 41 -16.87 -1.24 0.06
CA THR A 41 -15.84 -0.68 0.93
C THR A 41 -14.45 -0.94 0.32
N VAL A 42 -13.80 0.13 -0.14
CA VAL A 42 -12.43 0.13 -0.63
C VAL A 42 -11.48 0.35 0.55
N GLY A 43 -10.54 -0.56 0.76
CA GLY A 43 -9.49 -0.45 1.76
C GLY A 43 -8.17 0.08 1.18
N SER A 44 -7.31 0.67 2.02
CA SER A 44 -5.92 0.97 1.67
C SER A 44 -4.95 0.54 2.77
N LYS A 45 -3.71 0.24 2.39
CA LYS A 45 -2.59 0.19 3.32
C LYS A 45 -2.21 1.62 3.75
N ALA A 46 -1.54 1.75 4.91
CA ALA A 46 -1.19 3.03 5.54
C ALA A 46 0.13 3.60 4.98
N PHE A 47 0.19 3.88 3.67
CA PHE A 47 1.28 4.60 3.01
C PHE A 47 0.74 5.31 1.76
N THR A 48 1.43 6.34 1.29
CA THR A 48 0.98 7.28 0.25
C THR A 48 0.46 6.57 -1.00
N GLU A 49 1.25 5.69 -1.61
CA GLU A 49 0.86 4.97 -2.82
C GLU A 49 -0.38 4.10 -2.61
N GLY A 50 -0.46 3.39 -1.47
CA GLY A 50 -1.62 2.57 -1.14
C GLY A 50 -2.90 3.39 -1.06
N VAL A 51 -2.83 4.61 -0.53
CA VAL A 51 -3.97 5.53 -0.43
C VAL A 51 -4.35 6.08 -1.81
N ILE A 52 -3.37 6.51 -2.63
CA ILE A 52 -3.59 6.99 -4.00
C ILE A 52 -4.27 5.90 -4.86
N LEU A 53 -3.73 4.68 -4.85
CA LEU A 53 -4.28 3.55 -5.61
C LEU A 53 -5.72 3.22 -5.19
N SER A 54 -5.99 3.25 -3.88
CA SER A 54 -7.33 2.98 -3.35
C SER A 54 -8.32 4.08 -3.71
N GLU A 55 -7.88 5.35 -3.74
CA GLU A 55 -8.72 6.46 -4.20
C GLU A 55 -9.01 6.35 -5.70
N LEU A 56 -8.04 5.96 -6.53
CA LEU A 56 -8.27 5.68 -7.96
C LEU A 56 -9.32 4.58 -8.16
N TYR A 57 -9.25 3.51 -7.37
CA TYR A 57 -10.27 2.45 -7.42
C TYR A 57 -11.64 2.95 -6.95
N ALA A 58 -11.67 3.78 -5.91
CA ALA A 58 -12.91 4.38 -5.43
C ALA A 58 -13.56 5.26 -6.50
N LEU A 59 -12.79 6.14 -7.15
CA LEU A 59 -13.25 7.01 -8.23
C LEU A 59 -13.78 6.19 -9.43
N ALA A 60 -13.08 5.13 -9.82
CA ALA A 60 -13.50 4.27 -10.93
C ALA A 60 -14.83 3.56 -10.64
N LEU A 61 -15.03 3.12 -9.41
CA LEU A 61 -16.28 2.51 -8.98
C LEU A 61 -17.43 3.52 -8.89
N GLU A 62 -17.16 4.74 -8.38
CA GLU A 62 -18.15 5.82 -8.34
C GLU A 62 -18.59 6.24 -9.75
N ASP A 63 -17.66 6.37 -10.69
CA ASP A 63 -17.94 6.66 -12.10
C ASP A 63 -18.77 5.54 -12.77
N ALA A 64 -18.52 4.29 -12.39
CA ALA A 64 -19.33 3.14 -12.81
C ALA A 64 -20.72 3.06 -12.13
N GLY A 65 -21.04 4.02 -11.25
CA GLY A 65 -22.35 4.14 -10.59
C GLY A 65 -22.50 3.34 -9.30
N PHE A 66 -21.43 2.83 -8.73
CA PHE A 66 -21.45 2.15 -7.44
C PHE A 66 -21.41 3.15 -6.27
N ASN A 67 -22.02 2.78 -5.16
CA ASN A 67 -21.87 3.52 -3.91
C ASN A 67 -20.60 3.02 -3.21
N VAL A 68 -19.66 3.92 -2.90
CA VAL A 68 -18.33 3.57 -2.36
C VAL A 68 -18.15 4.12 -0.96
N LYS A 69 -17.55 3.31 -0.09
CA LYS A 69 -17.05 3.71 1.23
C LYS A 69 -15.53 3.53 1.24
N ARG A 70 -14.83 4.53 1.72
CA ARG A 70 -13.37 4.51 1.90
C ARG A 70 -13.01 4.08 3.31
N SER A 71 -12.14 3.07 3.44
CA SER A 71 -11.59 2.58 4.71
C SER A 71 -10.07 2.51 4.59
N PHE A 72 -9.45 3.68 4.61
CA PHE A 72 -8.03 3.86 4.28
C PHE A 72 -7.11 3.79 5.50
N GLU A 73 -5.80 3.70 5.26
CA GLU A 73 -4.74 3.69 6.26
C GLU A 73 -4.78 2.49 7.22
N ILE A 74 -5.17 1.33 6.72
CA ILE A 74 -5.12 0.08 7.47
C ILE A 74 -3.66 -0.39 7.52
N SER A 75 -3.18 -0.80 8.69
CA SER A 75 -1.83 -1.39 8.81
C SER A 75 -1.63 -2.53 7.81
N GLY A 76 -0.49 -2.55 7.12
CA GLY A 76 -0.16 -3.59 6.15
C GLY A 76 -0.21 -5.01 6.69
N SER A 77 0.01 -5.19 8.00
CA SER A 77 -0.12 -6.49 8.67
C SER A 77 -1.58 -6.92 8.95
N LEU A 78 -2.54 -5.99 8.85
CA LEU A 78 -3.96 -6.23 9.18
C LEU A 78 -4.88 -6.22 7.96
N ILE A 79 -4.45 -5.65 6.83
CA ILE A 79 -5.34 -5.44 5.68
C ILE A 79 -5.87 -6.76 5.09
N HIS A 80 -5.03 -7.80 5.05
CA HIS A 80 -5.47 -9.12 4.60
C HIS A 80 -6.55 -9.70 5.51
N THR A 81 -6.37 -9.59 6.83
CA THR A 81 -7.38 -10.00 7.80
C THR A 81 -8.67 -9.18 7.66
N ALA A 82 -8.58 -7.88 7.36
CA ALA A 82 -9.74 -7.02 7.17
C ALA A 82 -10.59 -7.44 5.97
N ILE A 83 -9.97 -7.84 4.84
CA ILE A 83 -10.74 -8.33 3.69
C ILE A 83 -11.33 -9.71 3.94
N GLU A 84 -10.62 -10.63 4.59
CA GLU A 84 -11.16 -11.95 4.96
C GLU A 84 -12.39 -11.80 5.88
N ASN A 85 -12.33 -10.93 6.88
CA ASN A 85 -13.43 -10.65 7.79
C ASN A 85 -14.60 -9.91 7.12
N GLY A 86 -14.35 -9.23 6.00
CA GLY A 86 -15.33 -8.41 5.29
C GLY A 86 -15.50 -7.02 5.88
N ASP A 87 -14.50 -6.51 6.56
CA ASP A 87 -14.43 -5.11 7.00
C ASP A 87 -14.18 -4.19 5.79
N ILE A 88 -13.52 -4.72 4.75
CA ILE A 88 -13.35 -4.13 3.42
C ILE A 88 -13.76 -5.15 2.35
N ASP A 89 -14.11 -4.69 1.15
CA ASP A 89 -14.54 -5.52 0.03
C ASP A 89 -13.46 -5.70 -1.04
N LEU A 90 -12.55 -4.75 -1.15
CA LEU A 90 -11.40 -4.78 -2.04
C LEU A 90 -10.29 -3.83 -1.56
N TYR A 91 -9.08 -4.08 -2.04
CA TYR A 91 -7.93 -3.19 -1.86
C TYR A 91 -6.86 -3.47 -2.92
N PRO A 92 -5.95 -2.49 -3.23
CA PRO A 92 -4.77 -2.74 -4.06
C PRO A 92 -3.74 -3.57 -3.29
N GLU A 93 -3.28 -4.65 -3.88
CA GLU A 93 -2.23 -5.51 -3.33
C GLU A 93 -1.11 -5.70 -4.37
N TYR A 94 0.04 -6.14 -3.91
CA TYR A 94 1.24 -6.37 -4.70
C TYR A 94 1.51 -7.87 -4.80
N THR A 95 1.75 -8.37 -6.01
CA THR A 95 1.88 -9.80 -6.30
C THR A 95 2.96 -10.47 -5.43
N GLY A 96 4.13 -9.84 -5.30
CA GLY A 96 5.20 -10.35 -4.44
C GLY A 96 4.84 -10.37 -2.96
N THR A 97 4.08 -9.36 -2.47
CA THR A 97 3.58 -9.34 -1.09
C THR A 97 2.59 -10.50 -0.86
N GLY A 98 1.68 -10.71 -1.80
CA GLY A 98 0.75 -11.85 -1.76
C GLY A 98 1.47 -13.18 -1.67
N LEU A 99 2.52 -13.37 -2.49
CA LEU A 99 3.33 -14.59 -2.53
C LEU A 99 4.10 -14.80 -1.22
N ILE A 100 4.92 -13.82 -0.83
CA ILE A 100 5.89 -13.98 0.26
C ILE A 100 5.24 -13.75 1.63
N SER A 101 4.47 -12.65 1.78
CA SER A 101 4.01 -12.22 3.09
C SER A 101 2.70 -12.88 3.52
N VAL A 102 1.81 -13.19 2.59
CA VAL A 102 0.51 -13.80 2.89
C VAL A 102 0.59 -15.32 2.75
N LEU A 103 0.94 -15.82 1.56
CA LEU A 103 1.00 -17.25 1.26
C LEU A 103 2.22 -17.96 1.86
N LYS A 104 3.25 -17.22 2.27
CA LYS A 104 4.51 -17.76 2.83
C LYS A 104 5.20 -18.75 1.88
N MET A 105 5.11 -18.49 0.59
CA MET A 105 5.76 -19.29 -0.47
C MET A 105 7.18 -18.76 -0.75
N ASP A 106 8.00 -19.61 -1.36
CA ASP A 106 9.32 -19.23 -1.81
C ASP A 106 9.24 -18.17 -2.94
N PRO A 107 10.22 -17.26 -3.08
CA PRO A 107 10.25 -16.27 -4.14
C PRO A 107 10.24 -16.92 -5.54
N LEU A 108 9.44 -16.34 -6.45
CA LEU A 108 9.43 -16.60 -7.88
C LEU A 108 9.87 -15.33 -8.60
N THR A 109 10.50 -15.44 -9.75
CA THR A 109 11.10 -14.30 -10.47
C THR A 109 10.36 -13.91 -11.75
N ASP A 110 9.52 -14.78 -12.29
CA ASP A 110 8.71 -14.47 -13.47
C ASP A 110 7.40 -13.76 -13.05
N PRO A 111 7.11 -12.55 -13.57
CA PRO A 111 5.92 -11.78 -13.17
C PRO A 111 4.59 -12.47 -13.45
N GLU A 112 4.51 -13.27 -14.51
CA GLU A 112 3.29 -13.98 -14.84
C GLU A 112 3.10 -15.20 -13.94
N GLU A 113 4.18 -15.92 -13.66
CA GLU A 113 4.17 -17.06 -12.74
C GLU A 113 3.78 -16.63 -11.32
N VAL A 114 4.33 -15.49 -10.82
CA VAL A 114 3.94 -14.92 -9.52
C VAL A 114 2.45 -14.59 -9.51
N TYR A 115 1.98 -13.87 -10.54
CA TYR A 115 0.59 -13.43 -10.61
C TYR A 115 -0.38 -14.62 -10.65
N GLU A 116 -0.18 -15.60 -11.52
CA GLU A 116 -1.06 -16.78 -11.61
C GLU A 116 -1.02 -17.64 -10.34
N THR A 117 0.15 -17.70 -9.68
CA THR A 117 0.29 -18.42 -8.40
C THR A 117 -0.53 -17.76 -7.30
N VAL A 118 -0.40 -16.45 -7.09
CA VAL A 118 -1.18 -15.76 -6.05
C VAL A 118 -2.67 -15.77 -6.37
N LYS A 119 -3.05 -15.58 -7.63
CA LYS A 119 -4.43 -15.59 -8.09
C LYS A 119 -5.12 -16.93 -7.80
N SER A 120 -4.48 -18.03 -8.15
CA SER A 120 -5.00 -19.38 -7.86
C SER A 120 -5.08 -19.64 -6.35
N ALA A 121 -4.00 -19.37 -5.62
CA ALA A 121 -3.93 -19.68 -4.20
C ALA A 121 -4.91 -18.84 -3.36
N TYR A 122 -5.11 -17.56 -3.70
CA TYR A 122 -6.08 -16.71 -2.99
C TYR A 122 -7.53 -17.13 -3.24
N ALA A 123 -7.85 -17.56 -4.46
CA ALA A 123 -9.16 -18.10 -4.76
C ALA A 123 -9.44 -19.39 -3.96
N ASP A 124 -8.46 -20.29 -3.89
CA ASP A 124 -8.59 -21.58 -3.22
C ASP A 124 -8.62 -21.49 -1.69
N GLN A 125 -7.82 -20.56 -1.10
CA GLN A 125 -7.63 -20.51 0.34
C GLN A 125 -8.49 -19.47 1.06
N PHE A 126 -8.80 -18.34 0.38
CA PHE A 126 -9.41 -17.16 1.04
C PHE A 126 -10.73 -16.71 0.40
N ASP A 127 -11.17 -17.32 -0.70
CA ASP A 127 -12.34 -16.85 -1.47
C ASP A 127 -12.17 -15.39 -1.95
N LEU A 128 -10.95 -15.06 -2.40
CA LEU A 128 -10.54 -13.76 -2.91
C LEU A 128 -10.06 -13.87 -4.35
N VAL A 129 -10.40 -12.88 -5.17
CA VAL A 129 -10.05 -12.83 -6.60
C VAL A 129 -9.03 -11.72 -6.83
N TRP A 130 -7.91 -12.06 -7.44
CA TRP A 130 -7.00 -11.08 -8.05
C TRP A 130 -7.51 -10.72 -9.44
N LEU A 131 -7.84 -9.44 -9.66
CA LEU A 131 -8.15 -8.91 -10.98
C LEU A 131 -6.86 -8.67 -11.78
N ASN A 132 -6.98 -8.16 -13.02
CA ASN A 132 -5.82 -7.98 -13.87
C ASN A 132 -4.76 -7.08 -13.21
N LYS A 133 -3.51 -7.56 -13.22
CA LYS A 133 -2.38 -6.77 -12.73
C LYS A 133 -2.05 -5.62 -13.67
N SER A 134 -1.49 -4.55 -13.13
CA SER A 134 -0.90 -3.45 -13.89
C SER A 134 0.53 -3.76 -14.32
N ASP A 135 1.08 -2.94 -15.22
CA ASP A 135 2.52 -2.91 -15.51
C ASP A 135 3.30 -2.20 -14.39
N ALA A 136 2.60 -1.46 -13.50
CA ALA A 136 3.23 -0.84 -12.35
C ALA A 136 3.65 -1.87 -11.30
N ALA A 137 4.87 -1.72 -10.81
CA ALA A 137 5.43 -2.56 -9.76
C ALA A 137 6.17 -1.70 -8.73
N ASP A 138 5.92 -1.97 -7.45
CA ASP A 138 6.64 -1.36 -6.32
C ASP A 138 7.40 -2.43 -5.53
N GLY A 139 8.62 -2.67 -5.95
CA GLY A 139 9.53 -3.65 -5.38
C GLY A 139 10.60 -3.04 -4.48
N GLN A 140 11.37 -3.91 -3.84
CA GLN A 140 12.60 -3.48 -3.17
C GLN A 140 13.69 -3.16 -4.20
N GLY A 141 14.59 -2.25 -3.85
CA GLY A 141 15.71 -1.84 -4.67
C GLY A 141 16.84 -1.24 -3.85
N LEU A 142 17.92 -0.92 -4.53
CA LEU A 142 19.03 -0.14 -3.99
C LEU A 142 19.20 1.14 -4.77
N VAL A 143 19.28 2.25 -4.07
CA VAL A 143 19.51 3.58 -4.62
C VAL A 143 20.92 4.04 -4.30
N ILE A 144 21.61 4.56 -5.30
CA ILE A 144 22.95 5.14 -5.16
C ILE A 144 22.93 6.62 -5.55
N ARG A 145 23.78 7.43 -4.94
CA ARG A 145 24.02 8.80 -5.45
C ARG A 145 24.51 8.74 -6.91
N THR A 146 23.84 9.47 -7.78
CA THR A 146 24.16 9.47 -9.23
C THR A 146 25.64 9.83 -9.50
N GLU A 147 26.23 10.71 -8.66
CA GLU A 147 27.64 11.06 -8.75
C GLU A 147 28.55 9.84 -8.49
N ALA A 148 28.24 9.06 -7.43
CA ALA A 148 28.99 7.84 -7.10
C ALA A 148 28.80 6.77 -8.19
N ALA A 149 27.56 6.58 -8.67
CA ALA A 149 27.27 5.66 -9.78
C ALA A 149 28.10 6.00 -11.03
N LYS A 150 28.16 7.27 -11.43
CA LYS A 150 28.97 7.74 -12.57
C LYS A 150 30.46 7.57 -12.35
N LYS A 151 30.95 7.84 -11.13
CA LYS A 151 32.38 7.74 -10.79
C LYS A 151 32.91 6.33 -10.95
N TYR A 152 32.15 5.34 -10.53
CA TYR A 152 32.55 3.94 -10.55
C TYR A 152 31.93 3.15 -11.71
N GLY A 153 31.06 3.75 -12.52
CA GLY A 153 30.40 3.09 -13.65
C GLY A 153 29.30 2.10 -13.25
N ILE A 154 28.71 2.28 -12.06
CA ILE A 154 27.73 1.39 -11.46
C ILE A 154 26.34 1.63 -12.08
N LYS A 155 25.69 0.55 -12.54
CA LYS A 155 24.33 0.55 -13.07
C LYS A 155 23.46 -0.55 -12.46
N THR A 156 24.08 -1.68 -12.11
CA THR A 156 23.43 -2.88 -11.59
C THR A 156 23.85 -3.15 -10.15
N ILE A 157 23.14 -4.05 -9.48
CA ILE A 157 23.54 -4.52 -8.15
C ILE A 157 24.82 -5.36 -8.23
N SER A 158 25.07 -6.07 -9.34
CA SER A 158 26.36 -6.73 -9.57
C SER A 158 27.53 -5.74 -9.65
N ASP A 159 27.36 -4.60 -10.34
CA ASP A 159 28.38 -3.55 -10.37
C ASP A 159 28.61 -2.96 -8.96
N LEU A 160 27.51 -2.73 -8.22
CA LEU A 160 27.57 -2.22 -6.86
C LEU A 160 28.37 -3.15 -5.96
N GLN A 161 28.09 -4.44 -5.99
CA GLN A 161 28.79 -5.45 -5.19
C GLN A 161 30.30 -5.46 -5.48
N ALA A 162 30.68 -5.32 -6.73
CA ALA A 162 32.09 -5.28 -7.14
C ALA A 162 32.86 -4.02 -6.63
N HIS A 163 32.13 -2.97 -6.24
CA HIS A 163 32.68 -1.70 -5.74
C HIS A 163 32.29 -1.40 -4.28
N ALA A 164 31.74 -2.37 -3.55
CA ALA A 164 31.24 -2.14 -2.19
C ALA A 164 32.30 -1.58 -1.24
N GLU A 165 33.58 -1.99 -1.38
CA GLU A 165 34.71 -1.51 -0.55
C GLU A 165 35.03 -0.01 -0.71
N ASP A 166 34.55 0.61 -1.77
CA ASP A 166 34.70 2.04 -2.03
C ASP A 166 33.52 2.87 -1.50
N LEU A 167 32.39 2.25 -1.14
CA LEU A 167 31.09 2.86 -0.92
C LEU A 167 30.63 2.75 0.53
N ARG A 168 29.91 3.79 0.99
CA ARG A 168 29.29 3.85 2.30
C ARG A 168 27.80 3.49 2.19
N PHE A 169 27.35 2.56 3.00
CA PHE A 169 25.98 2.07 3.00
C PHE A 169 25.17 2.66 4.16
N ALA A 170 24.09 3.35 3.85
CA ALA A 170 23.10 3.75 4.83
C ALA A 170 22.05 2.65 4.97
N SER A 171 22.26 1.76 5.92
CA SER A 171 21.31 0.69 6.20
C SER A 171 20.08 1.19 6.98
N GLN A 172 19.02 0.41 6.88
CA GLN A 172 17.82 0.54 7.69
C GLN A 172 17.71 -0.78 8.47
N GLY A 173 17.80 -0.77 9.79
CA GLY A 173 17.99 -1.98 10.57
C GLY A 173 17.08 -3.16 10.27
N GLN A 174 15.84 -2.88 9.82
CA GLN A 174 14.94 -3.95 9.35
C GLN A 174 15.43 -4.62 8.06
N PHE A 175 16.02 -3.86 7.15
CA PHE A 175 16.57 -4.40 5.90
C PHE A 175 17.73 -5.37 6.16
N ASP A 176 18.53 -5.11 7.18
CA ASP A 176 19.64 -6.00 7.56
C ASP A 176 19.18 -7.35 8.13
N GLU A 177 17.98 -7.38 8.74
CA GLU A 177 17.45 -8.56 9.44
C GLU A 177 16.43 -9.35 8.62
N ARG A 178 15.76 -8.71 7.67
CA ARG A 178 14.71 -9.36 6.85
C ARG A 178 15.32 -10.39 5.93
N ALA A 179 14.66 -11.54 5.81
CA ALA A 179 15.08 -12.62 4.89
C ALA A 179 15.14 -12.19 3.43
N ASP A 180 14.28 -11.22 3.03
CA ASP A 180 14.22 -10.62 1.69
C ASP A 180 15.02 -9.30 1.57
N GLY A 181 15.78 -8.92 2.59
CA GLY A 181 16.64 -7.75 2.61
C GLY A 181 18.11 -8.09 2.30
N LEU A 182 19.03 -7.58 3.14
CA LEU A 182 20.47 -7.81 2.97
C LEU A 182 20.86 -9.30 2.92
N PRO A 183 20.26 -10.21 3.72
CA PRO A 183 20.55 -11.64 3.59
C PRO A 183 20.24 -12.22 2.20
N ALA A 184 19.15 -11.83 1.55
CA ALA A 184 18.84 -12.28 0.18
C ALA A 184 19.82 -11.71 -0.83
N LEU A 185 20.20 -10.43 -0.69
CA LEU A 185 21.21 -9.80 -1.53
C LEU A 185 22.55 -10.53 -1.44
N GLU A 186 23.06 -10.78 -0.23
CA GLU A 186 24.33 -11.46 -0.02
C GLU A 186 24.30 -12.92 -0.51
N ALA A 187 23.19 -13.61 -0.35
CA ALA A 187 23.02 -14.97 -0.86
C ALA A 187 23.09 -15.01 -2.41
N THR A 188 22.59 -13.95 -3.07
CA THR A 188 22.49 -13.89 -4.55
C THR A 188 23.73 -13.26 -5.20
N TYR A 189 24.20 -12.14 -4.64
CA TYR A 189 25.29 -11.35 -5.23
C TYR A 189 26.66 -11.62 -4.60
N GLY A 190 26.70 -12.25 -3.43
CA GLY A 190 27.88 -12.38 -2.58
C GLY A 190 27.93 -11.29 -1.51
N PRO A 191 28.89 -11.37 -0.57
CA PRO A 191 29.01 -10.40 0.53
C PRO A 191 29.30 -8.99 0.00
N PHE A 192 28.75 -8.00 0.68
CA PHE A 192 29.03 -6.59 0.44
C PHE A 192 30.02 -6.06 1.51
N ASP A 193 31.29 -6.05 1.15
CA ASP A 193 32.35 -5.54 2.05
C ASP A 193 32.38 -4.00 2.00
N TRP A 194 31.34 -3.35 2.56
CA TRP A 194 31.19 -1.90 2.53
C TRP A 194 32.37 -1.18 3.15
N LYS A 195 32.82 -0.08 2.54
CA LYS A 195 33.79 0.84 3.15
C LYS A 195 33.36 1.30 4.55
N ALA A 196 32.08 1.54 4.74
CA ALA A 196 31.42 1.80 6.01
C ALA A 196 29.94 1.45 5.88
N SER A 197 29.33 1.00 6.98
CA SER A 197 27.88 0.80 7.07
C SER A 197 27.39 1.39 8.39
N ALA A 198 26.27 2.11 8.35
CA ALA A 198 25.61 2.65 9.51
C ALA A 198 24.08 2.59 9.34
N ILE A 199 23.38 2.37 10.46
CA ILE A 199 21.92 2.32 10.49
C ILE A 199 21.37 3.74 10.63
N TYR A 200 20.41 4.09 9.78
CA TYR A 200 19.68 5.34 9.80
C TYR A 200 18.18 5.08 9.84
N ASP A 201 17.41 6.06 10.34
CA ASP A 201 15.96 6.03 10.24
C ASP A 201 15.53 6.13 8.77
N GLU A 202 14.50 5.39 8.39
CA GLU A 202 14.00 5.31 7.02
C GLU A 202 13.69 6.71 6.42
N GLY A 203 13.08 7.59 7.20
CA GLY A 203 12.77 8.95 6.78
C GLY A 203 14.00 9.84 6.51
N LEU A 204 15.19 9.45 6.95
CA LEU A 204 16.43 10.23 6.79
C LEU A 204 17.32 9.75 5.63
N LYS A 205 17.05 8.59 5.05
CA LYS A 205 17.94 7.92 4.10
C LYS A 205 18.38 8.81 2.92
N TYR A 206 17.46 9.55 2.33
CA TYR A 206 17.77 10.43 1.20
C TYR A 206 18.50 11.70 1.63
N GLU A 207 18.26 12.22 2.83
CA GLU A 207 19.03 13.35 3.37
C GLU A 207 20.49 12.95 3.64
N VAL A 208 20.69 11.76 4.17
CA VAL A 208 22.03 11.17 4.40
C VAL A 208 22.80 11.05 3.08
N LEU A 209 22.15 10.64 1.99
CA LEU A 209 22.76 10.60 0.67
C LEU A 209 23.05 12.01 0.13
N ARG A 210 22.10 12.97 0.25
CA ARG A 210 22.30 14.35 -0.18
C ARG A 210 23.44 15.05 0.55
N ASN A 211 23.60 14.77 1.83
CA ASN A 211 24.64 15.34 2.69
C ASN A 211 26.02 14.68 2.48
N ASP A 212 26.16 13.73 1.57
CA ASP A 212 27.39 12.96 1.36
C ASP A 212 27.87 12.20 2.61
N GLU A 213 26.93 11.75 3.44
CA GLU A 213 27.23 10.91 4.61
C GLU A 213 27.27 9.42 4.24
N ALA A 214 26.47 9.03 3.25
CA ALA A 214 26.51 7.69 2.63
C ALA A 214 26.35 7.80 1.10
N ASP A 215 26.59 6.69 0.41
CA ASP A 215 26.55 6.61 -1.04
C ASP A 215 25.38 5.79 -1.55
N VAL A 216 24.93 4.79 -0.79
CA VAL A 216 23.91 3.78 -1.15
C VAL A 216 22.94 3.58 0.01
N THR A 217 21.66 3.33 -0.31
CA THR A 217 20.62 2.96 0.67
C THR A 217 19.60 2.01 0.05
N PRO A 218 18.91 1.17 0.84
CA PRO A 218 17.72 0.46 0.39
C PRO A 218 16.59 1.44 0.07
N ALA A 219 15.78 1.09 -0.91
CA ALA A 219 14.62 1.88 -1.33
C ALA A 219 13.51 0.99 -1.90
N TYR A 220 12.33 1.58 -2.07
CA TYR A 220 11.27 1.02 -2.90
C TYR A 220 11.30 1.67 -4.28
N THR A 221 10.92 0.90 -5.31
CA THR A 221 11.12 1.31 -6.72
C THR A 221 10.19 2.46 -7.17
N THR A 222 9.19 2.81 -6.38
CA THR A 222 8.24 3.90 -6.64
C THR A 222 8.38 5.08 -5.67
N GLU A 223 9.45 5.12 -4.86
CA GLU A 223 9.64 6.22 -3.92
C GLU A 223 9.75 7.58 -4.64
N ALA A 224 9.04 8.58 -4.12
CA ALA A 224 8.94 9.91 -4.69
C ALA A 224 10.31 10.57 -4.97
N GLN A 225 11.30 10.28 -4.13
CA GLN A 225 12.66 10.82 -4.24
C GLN A 225 13.41 10.33 -5.48
N LEU A 226 12.95 9.26 -6.13
CA LEU A 226 13.52 8.77 -7.40
C LEU A 226 13.25 9.71 -8.58
N THR A 227 12.37 10.69 -8.44
CA THR A 227 12.21 11.79 -9.40
C THR A 227 13.39 12.79 -9.37
N ASP A 228 14.19 12.79 -8.29
CA ASP A 228 15.37 13.63 -8.16
C ASP A 228 16.56 13.01 -8.92
N PRO A 229 17.12 13.69 -9.95
CA PRO A 229 18.21 13.16 -10.75
C PRO A 229 19.54 12.96 -10.00
N THR A 230 19.62 13.39 -8.74
CA THR A 230 20.77 13.13 -7.87
C THR A 230 20.83 11.68 -7.36
N PHE A 231 19.74 10.95 -7.53
CA PHE A 231 19.62 9.54 -7.16
C PHE A 231 19.48 8.65 -8.39
N THR A 232 20.03 7.45 -8.31
CA THR A 232 19.92 6.41 -9.34
C THR A 232 19.47 5.12 -8.68
N LEU A 233 18.32 4.62 -9.11
CA LEU A 233 17.88 3.28 -8.77
C LEU A 233 18.72 2.28 -9.58
N LEU A 234 19.26 1.26 -8.90
CA LEU A 234 20.07 0.23 -9.54
C LEU A 234 19.19 -0.90 -10.09
N GLU A 235 19.61 -1.46 -11.21
CA GLU A 235 18.99 -2.63 -11.80
C GLU A 235 19.32 -3.88 -10.96
N ASP A 236 18.31 -4.66 -10.58
CA ASP A 236 18.47 -5.99 -9.98
C ASP A 236 18.70 -7.03 -11.09
N ASP A 237 19.93 -7.11 -11.59
CA ASP A 237 20.32 -7.93 -12.73
C ASP A 237 20.31 -9.45 -12.48
N LYS A 238 20.11 -9.88 -11.22
CA LYS A 238 19.97 -11.30 -10.85
C LYS A 238 18.58 -11.63 -10.28
N HIS A 239 17.66 -10.66 -10.27
CA HIS A 239 16.28 -10.84 -9.83
C HIS A 239 16.16 -11.45 -8.43
N VAL A 240 16.85 -10.83 -7.45
CA VAL A 240 16.82 -11.30 -6.05
C VAL A 240 15.46 -11.15 -5.43
N TRP A 241 14.71 -10.13 -5.84
CA TRP A 241 13.35 -9.90 -5.39
C TRP A 241 12.30 -10.39 -6.38
N PRO A 242 11.16 -10.90 -5.89
CA PRO A 242 10.03 -11.19 -6.78
C PRO A 242 9.48 -9.89 -7.38
N PRO A 243 8.78 -9.96 -8.50
CA PRO A 243 8.02 -8.81 -9.00
C PRO A 243 6.84 -8.49 -8.09
N TYR A 244 6.58 -7.19 -7.88
CA TYR A 244 5.54 -6.66 -7.02
C TYR A 244 4.52 -5.84 -7.84
N ASN A 245 3.94 -6.45 -8.88
CA ASN A 245 2.92 -5.78 -9.68
C ASN A 245 1.66 -5.49 -8.87
N VAL A 246 1.09 -4.29 -9.06
CA VAL A 246 -0.15 -3.87 -8.41
C VAL A 246 -1.35 -4.56 -9.07
N ALA A 247 -2.25 -5.10 -8.27
CA ALA A 247 -3.55 -5.59 -8.73
C ALA A 247 -4.64 -5.41 -7.65
N PRO A 248 -5.92 -5.23 -8.04
CA PRO A 248 -7.02 -5.24 -7.08
C PRO A 248 -7.26 -6.66 -6.58
N VAL A 249 -7.36 -6.82 -5.26
CA VAL A 249 -7.85 -8.04 -4.62
C VAL A 249 -9.27 -7.77 -4.14
N VAL A 250 -10.22 -8.61 -4.57
CA VAL A 250 -11.65 -8.41 -4.37
C VAL A 250 -12.27 -9.68 -3.79
N ARG A 251 -13.21 -9.56 -2.88
CA ARG A 251 -13.98 -10.70 -2.35
C ARG A 251 -14.86 -11.30 -3.44
N THR A 252 -14.83 -12.61 -3.63
CA THR A 252 -15.59 -13.31 -4.67
C THR A 252 -17.07 -12.92 -4.65
N LYS A 253 -17.69 -12.94 -3.48
CA LYS A 253 -19.11 -12.57 -3.33
C LYS A 253 -19.45 -11.13 -3.74
N VAL A 254 -18.48 -10.21 -3.70
CA VAL A 254 -18.68 -8.82 -4.11
C VAL A 254 -18.71 -8.73 -5.63
N LEU A 255 -17.81 -9.42 -6.31
CA LEU A 255 -17.82 -9.53 -7.78
C LEU A 255 -19.10 -10.19 -8.31
N GLU A 256 -19.57 -11.26 -7.65
CA GLU A 256 -20.82 -11.93 -8.01
C GLU A 256 -22.05 -11.03 -7.85
N ALA A 257 -22.07 -10.23 -6.77
CA ALA A 257 -23.18 -9.32 -6.48
C ALA A 257 -23.19 -8.04 -7.33
N HIS A 258 -22.02 -7.63 -7.82
CA HIS A 258 -21.81 -6.35 -8.50
C HIS A 258 -21.08 -6.51 -9.85
N PRO A 259 -21.76 -6.99 -10.90
CA PRO A 259 -21.18 -7.06 -12.24
C PRO A 259 -20.70 -5.67 -12.70
N GLY A 260 -19.51 -5.59 -13.29
CA GLY A 260 -18.90 -4.33 -13.76
C GLY A 260 -17.80 -3.78 -12.84
N ILE A 261 -17.63 -4.30 -11.61
CA ILE A 261 -16.48 -3.93 -10.75
C ILE A 261 -15.16 -4.23 -11.46
N ALA A 262 -15.02 -5.44 -12.01
CA ALA A 262 -13.79 -5.84 -12.70
C ALA A 262 -13.43 -4.89 -13.84
N ASP A 263 -14.40 -4.58 -14.73
CA ASP A 263 -14.17 -3.69 -15.86
C ASP A 263 -13.79 -2.25 -15.42
N ALA A 264 -14.35 -1.77 -14.30
CA ALA A 264 -14.03 -0.45 -13.77
C ALA A 264 -12.59 -0.39 -13.23
N LEU A 265 -12.17 -1.39 -12.46
CA LEU A 265 -10.84 -1.46 -11.86
C LEU A 265 -9.76 -1.78 -12.89
N ASP A 266 -10.04 -2.65 -13.86
CA ASP A 266 -9.11 -3.01 -14.92
C ASP A 266 -8.72 -1.81 -15.80
N ARG A 267 -9.62 -0.84 -16.00
CA ARG A 267 -9.30 0.41 -16.72
C ARG A 267 -8.23 1.22 -16.02
N VAL A 268 -8.29 1.30 -14.70
CA VAL A 268 -7.25 1.98 -13.90
C VAL A 268 -5.93 1.24 -14.02
N ASN A 269 -5.95 -0.08 -13.78
CA ASN A 269 -4.73 -0.90 -13.82
C ASN A 269 -4.04 -0.91 -15.17
N ALA A 270 -4.80 -0.89 -16.27
CA ALA A 270 -4.26 -0.85 -17.62
C ALA A 270 -3.48 0.45 -17.95
N ALA A 271 -3.75 1.53 -17.22
CA ALA A 271 -3.08 2.82 -17.40
C ALA A 271 -1.88 3.02 -16.46
N LEU A 272 -1.77 2.22 -15.39
CA LEU A 272 -0.74 2.39 -14.37
C LEU A 272 0.60 1.81 -14.82
N THR A 273 1.64 2.63 -14.72
CA THR A 273 3.05 2.24 -14.87
C THR A 273 3.83 2.62 -13.61
N THR A 274 5.01 2.01 -13.40
CA THR A 274 5.91 2.35 -12.29
C THR A 274 6.28 3.84 -12.32
N GLU A 275 6.55 4.40 -13.50
CA GLU A 275 6.87 5.84 -13.65
C GLU A 275 5.69 6.73 -13.22
N GLU A 276 4.46 6.39 -13.61
CA GLU A 276 3.27 7.12 -13.17
C GLU A 276 3.07 7.05 -11.66
N LEU A 277 3.23 5.87 -11.04
CA LEU A 277 3.13 5.75 -9.58
C LEU A 277 4.18 6.60 -8.88
N THR A 278 5.44 6.56 -9.33
CA THR A 278 6.51 7.40 -8.77
C THR A 278 6.16 8.89 -8.87
N ARG A 279 5.58 9.32 -10.01
CA ARG A 279 5.15 10.70 -10.23
C ARG A 279 3.98 11.10 -9.32
N LEU A 280 3.00 10.22 -9.15
CA LEU A 280 1.87 10.47 -8.25
C LEU A 280 2.33 10.55 -6.78
N ASN A 281 3.19 9.64 -6.36
CA ASN A 281 3.80 9.66 -5.03
C ASN A 281 4.57 10.97 -4.79
N ALA A 282 5.31 11.47 -5.80
CA ALA A 282 6.06 12.72 -5.68
C ALA A 282 5.16 13.94 -5.48
N ARG A 283 4.00 14.02 -6.14
CA ARG A 283 3.02 15.09 -5.93
C ARG A 283 2.56 15.16 -4.47
N VAL A 284 2.30 14.01 -3.85
CA VAL A 284 1.86 13.97 -2.44
C VAL A 284 3.03 14.13 -1.48
N ASP A 285 4.12 13.35 -1.64
CA ASP A 285 5.18 13.27 -0.64
C ASP A 285 6.19 14.44 -0.72
N ILE A 286 6.39 15.01 -1.91
CA ILE A 286 7.33 16.13 -2.13
C ILE A 286 6.58 17.45 -2.26
N ASP A 287 5.61 17.52 -3.19
CA ASP A 287 4.90 18.78 -3.50
C ASP A 287 3.79 19.09 -2.49
N LYS A 288 3.44 18.12 -1.62
CA LYS A 288 2.44 18.24 -0.53
C LYS A 288 1.03 18.54 -1.02
N GLU A 289 0.69 18.03 -2.20
CA GLU A 289 -0.68 18.05 -2.69
C GLU A 289 -1.54 17.03 -1.92
N ASP A 290 -2.84 17.28 -1.83
CA ASP A 290 -3.78 16.32 -1.24
C ASP A 290 -3.94 15.11 -2.15
N TYR A 291 -3.89 13.91 -1.59
CA TYR A 291 -3.92 12.67 -2.38
C TYR A 291 -5.22 12.50 -3.19
N GLU A 292 -6.33 13.04 -2.69
CA GLU A 292 -7.62 13.03 -3.38
C GLU A 292 -7.56 13.82 -4.70
N ASP A 293 -6.93 14.99 -4.67
CA ASP A 293 -6.74 15.84 -5.84
C ASP A 293 -5.79 15.18 -6.84
N VAL A 294 -4.68 14.59 -6.35
CA VAL A 294 -3.71 13.86 -7.17
C VAL A 294 -4.36 12.67 -7.88
N ALA A 295 -5.10 11.86 -7.13
CA ALA A 295 -5.81 10.70 -7.70
C ALA A 295 -6.88 11.13 -8.70
N LYS A 296 -7.64 12.18 -8.39
CA LYS A 296 -8.69 12.69 -9.29
C LYS A 296 -8.12 13.22 -10.60
N ASP A 297 -7.06 14.03 -10.56
CA ASP A 297 -6.41 14.57 -11.75
C ASP A 297 -5.90 13.45 -12.67
N TYR A 298 -5.28 12.42 -12.07
CA TYR A 298 -4.81 11.27 -12.83
C TYR A 298 -5.98 10.48 -13.42
N TYR A 299 -7.01 10.20 -12.62
CA TYR A 299 -8.21 9.49 -13.09
C TYR A 299 -8.87 10.22 -14.26
N ASP A 300 -9.06 11.54 -14.15
CA ASP A 300 -9.63 12.36 -15.22
C ASP A 300 -8.78 12.32 -16.52
N SER A 301 -7.49 12.04 -16.42
CA SER A 301 -6.57 11.95 -17.57
C SER A 301 -6.65 10.62 -18.34
N ILE A 302 -7.17 9.57 -17.69
CA ILE A 302 -7.25 8.20 -18.24
C ILE A 302 -8.68 7.73 -18.53
N SER A 303 -9.68 8.56 -18.20
CA SER A 303 -11.12 8.28 -18.34
C SER A 303 -11.68 8.59 -19.71
#